data_fd8dc7b333858d0f1c334ddd1bce8c9f
#
_entry.id   fd8dc7b333858d0f1c334ddd1bce8c9f
#
_cell.length_a   1.000
_cell.length_b   1.000
_cell.length_c   1.000
_cell.angle_alpha   90.00
_cell.angle_beta   90.00
_cell.angle_gamma   90.00
#
_symmetry.space_group_name_H-M   'P 1'
#
loop_
_entity.id
_entity.type
_entity.pdbx_description
1 polymer ?
#
loop_
_entity_poly.entity_id
_entity_poly.type
_entity_poly.pdbx_seq_one_letter_code
_entity_poly.pdbx_strand_id
1 'polypeptide(L)'
;MITFALFSALATFYFTMFITPGPNNAMLTASGMKFGFIRTLPHAIGIPIGHILQIGLTCFGLANLFLIYPQVQFYMKILCFLYLLYLGWKMIGSFSMAQKETGRPLKFYEASLFQFINPKAWSIAVT
;
A
#
# COMPACT_ATOMS: atom_id res chain seq x y z
N MET A 1 -20.71 -20.57 -2.83
CA MET A 1 -20.84 -20.43 -1.38
C MET A 1 -19.48 -20.54 -0.70
N ILE A 2 -19.17 -19.64 0.22
CA ILE A 2 -17.88 -19.68 0.93
C ILE A 2 -17.94 -20.75 2.01
N THR A 3 -17.07 -21.74 1.89
CA THR A 3 -16.94 -22.77 2.93
C THR A 3 -16.07 -22.24 4.08
N PHE A 4 -16.16 -22.85 5.24
CA PHE A 4 -15.30 -22.51 6.39
C PHE A 4 -13.82 -22.63 6.02
N ALA A 5 -13.46 -23.67 5.27
CA ALA A 5 -12.09 -23.86 4.82
C ALA A 5 -11.60 -22.71 3.94
N LEU A 6 -12.43 -22.28 2.98
CA LEU A 6 -12.09 -21.15 2.11
C LEU A 6 -12.01 -19.86 2.92
N PHE A 7 -12.95 -19.63 3.83
CA PHE A 7 -12.93 -18.44 4.69
C PHE A 7 -11.65 -18.38 5.53
N SER A 8 -11.29 -19.48 6.19
CA SER A 8 -10.10 -19.51 7.03
C SER A 8 -8.81 -19.34 6.21
N ALA A 9 -8.77 -19.90 5.01
CA ALA A 9 -7.63 -19.74 4.10
C ALA A 9 -7.48 -18.27 3.68
N LEU A 10 -8.58 -17.63 3.29
CA LEU A 10 -8.57 -16.22 2.91
C LEU A 10 -8.21 -15.32 4.09
N ALA A 11 -8.78 -15.57 5.25
CA ALA A 11 -8.49 -14.80 6.46
C ALA A 11 -7.00 -14.89 6.82
N THR A 12 -6.44 -16.10 6.80
CA THR A 12 -5.02 -16.33 7.07
C THR A 12 -4.15 -15.62 6.04
N PHE A 13 -4.51 -15.72 4.77
CA PHE A 13 -3.79 -15.06 3.68
C PHE A 13 -3.75 -13.54 3.90
N TYR A 14 -4.92 -12.92 4.08
CA TYR A 14 -4.98 -11.46 4.25
C TYR A 14 -4.26 -11.01 5.52
N PHE A 15 -4.45 -11.71 6.62
CA PHE A 15 -3.76 -11.40 7.87
C PHE A 15 -2.24 -11.42 7.68
N THR A 16 -1.74 -12.50 7.07
CA THR A 16 -0.30 -12.64 6.80
C THR A 16 0.22 -11.53 5.89
N MET A 17 -0.51 -11.26 4.82
CA MET A 17 -0.08 -10.24 3.84
C MET A 17 -0.07 -8.83 4.43
N PHE A 18 -1.04 -8.51 5.30
CA PHE A 18 -1.08 -7.18 5.92
C PHE A 18 -0.02 -6.99 7.00
N ILE A 19 0.36 -8.05 7.70
CA ILE A 19 1.42 -7.97 8.72
C ILE A 19 2.81 -7.99 8.09
N THR A 20 2.98 -8.69 6.97
CA THR A 20 4.27 -8.80 6.31
C THR A 20 4.81 -7.42 5.92
N PRO A 21 6.09 -7.13 6.19
CA PRO A 21 6.67 -5.84 5.81
C PRO A 21 6.50 -5.53 4.33
N GLY A 22 6.17 -4.29 4.04
CA GLY A 22 5.97 -3.82 2.68
C GLY A 22 5.83 -2.30 2.67
N PRO A 23 5.54 -1.70 1.49
CA PRO A 23 5.47 -0.24 1.35
C PRO A 23 4.53 0.43 2.32
N ASN A 24 3.31 -0.08 2.47
CA ASN A 24 2.31 0.51 3.36
C ASN A 24 2.77 0.49 4.81
N ASN A 25 3.26 -0.65 5.28
CA ASN A 25 3.70 -0.79 6.67
C ASN A 25 4.91 0.10 6.96
N ALA A 26 5.84 0.19 6.02
CA ALA A 26 7.00 1.07 6.15
C ALA A 26 6.57 2.54 6.25
N MET A 27 5.66 2.97 5.39
CA MET A 27 5.16 4.34 5.37
C MET A 27 4.35 4.68 6.61
N LEU A 28 3.48 3.77 7.07
CA LEU A 28 2.70 3.96 8.30
C LEU A 28 3.60 4.04 9.52
N THR A 29 4.59 3.18 9.61
CA THR A 29 5.54 3.20 10.71
C THR A 29 6.30 4.52 10.74
N ALA A 30 6.82 4.95 9.61
CA ALA A 30 7.53 6.22 9.50
C ALA A 30 6.64 7.40 9.89
N SER A 31 5.40 7.43 9.40
CA SER A 31 4.43 8.47 9.71
C SER A 31 4.07 8.48 11.19
N GLY A 32 3.82 7.30 11.76
CA GLY A 32 3.49 7.16 13.18
C GLY A 32 4.62 7.65 14.09
N MET A 33 5.85 7.32 13.74
CA MET A 33 7.03 7.76 14.50
C MET A 33 7.24 9.27 14.41
N LYS A 34 6.93 9.86 13.25
CA LYS A 34 7.18 11.28 13.01
C LYS A 34 6.03 12.17 13.48
N PHE A 35 4.80 11.79 13.22
CA PHE A 35 3.62 12.64 13.44
C PHE A 35 2.70 12.16 14.55
N GLY A 36 2.88 10.93 15.03
CA GLY A 36 2.03 10.33 16.05
C GLY A 36 0.81 9.61 15.46
N PHE A 37 0.10 8.91 16.33
CA PHE A 37 -1.01 8.04 15.93
C PHE A 37 -2.18 8.81 15.32
N ILE A 38 -2.62 9.88 16.01
CA ILE A 38 -3.82 10.61 15.58
C ILE A 38 -3.63 11.25 14.21
N ARG A 39 -2.48 11.86 13.97
CA ARG A 39 -2.20 12.52 12.69
C ARG A 39 -1.97 11.54 11.56
N THR A 40 -1.66 10.29 11.88
CA THR A 40 -1.46 9.21 10.89
C THR A 40 -2.77 8.49 10.53
N LEU A 41 -3.84 8.70 11.30
CA LEU A 41 -5.13 8.03 11.05
C LEU A 41 -5.67 8.21 9.62
N PRO A 42 -5.68 9.41 9.02
CA PRO A 42 -6.13 9.55 7.63
C PRO A 42 -5.34 8.68 6.67
N HIS A 43 -4.03 8.58 6.83
CA HIS A 43 -3.20 7.67 6.06
C HIS A 43 -3.61 6.21 6.27
N ALA A 44 -3.76 5.81 7.54
CA ALA A 44 -4.12 4.45 7.90
C ALA A 44 -5.49 4.03 7.35
N ILE A 45 -6.46 4.95 7.35
CA ILE A 45 -7.80 4.70 6.82
C ILE A 45 -7.80 4.68 5.29
N GLY A 46 -6.97 5.52 4.66
CA GLY A 46 -6.87 5.59 3.21
C GLY A 46 -6.39 4.30 2.56
N ILE A 47 -5.53 3.54 3.22
CA ILE A 47 -5.01 2.28 2.70
C ILE A 47 -6.12 1.25 2.42
N PRO A 48 -6.97 0.88 3.39
CA PRO A 48 -8.03 -0.08 3.13
C PRO A 48 -9.07 0.44 2.14
N ILE A 49 -9.37 1.72 2.13
CA ILE A 49 -10.31 2.29 1.15
C ILE A 49 -9.74 2.14 -0.25
N GLY A 50 -8.48 2.48 -0.46
CA GLY A 50 -7.82 2.29 -1.75
C GLY A 50 -7.79 0.83 -2.17
N HIS A 51 -7.56 -0.07 -1.22
CA HIS A 51 -7.53 -1.50 -1.47
C HIS A 51 -8.92 -2.04 -1.85
N ILE A 52 -9.98 -1.57 -1.18
CA ILE A 52 -11.35 -1.94 -1.54
C ILE A 52 -11.66 -1.51 -2.98
N LEU A 53 -11.24 -0.31 -3.37
CA LEU A 53 -11.41 0.15 -4.75
C LEU A 53 -10.65 -0.73 -5.74
N GLN A 54 -9.43 -1.16 -5.40
CA GLN A 54 -8.66 -2.10 -6.22
C GLN A 54 -9.37 -3.44 -6.39
N ILE A 55 -9.91 -3.99 -5.30
CA ILE A 55 -10.66 -5.24 -5.34
C ILE A 55 -11.88 -5.09 -6.25
N GLY A 56 -12.61 -3.98 -6.12
CA GLY A 56 -13.74 -3.67 -6.97
C GLY A 56 -13.37 -3.64 -8.46
N LEU A 57 -12.31 -2.92 -8.79
CA LEU A 57 -11.82 -2.83 -10.17
C LEU A 57 -11.35 -4.19 -10.70
N THR A 58 -10.73 -5.00 -9.85
CA THR A 58 -10.32 -6.36 -10.21
C THR A 58 -11.54 -7.21 -10.56
N CYS A 59 -12.59 -7.11 -9.77
CA CYS A 59 -13.85 -7.82 -10.03
C CYS A 59 -14.52 -7.35 -11.33
N PHE A 60 -14.31 -6.11 -11.75
CA PHE A 60 -14.82 -5.58 -13.02
C PHE A 60 -13.93 -5.92 -14.21
N GLY A 61 -12.88 -6.73 -14.03
CA GLY A 61 -12.08 -7.26 -15.13
C GLY A 61 -10.70 -6.66 -15.31
N LEU A 62 -10.25 -5.77 -14.38
CA LEU A 62 -8.90 -5.21 -14.48
C LEU A 62 -7.81 -6.30 -14.38
N ALA A 63 -8.10 -7.40 -13.70
CA ALA A 63 -7.19 -8.54 -13.66
C ALA A 63 -6.86 -9.07 -15.06
N ASN A 64 -7.82 -9.02 -15.99
CA ASN A 64 -7.62 -9.43 -17.38
C ASN A 64 -6.59 -8.56 -18.08
N LEU A 65 -6.54 -7.26 -17.77
CA LEU A 65 -5.54 -6.35 -18.31
C LEU A 65 -4.12 -6.82 -17.95
N PHE A 66 -3.92 -7.25 -16.72
CA PHE A 66 -2.63 -7.76 -16.27
C PHE A 66 -2.25 -9.08 -16.94
N LEU A 67 -3.23 -9.92 -17.24
CA LEU A 67 -3.00 -11.18 -17.96
C LEU A 67 -2.66 -10.95 -19.42
N ILE A 68 -3.35 -10.01 -20.08
CA ILE A 68 -3.13 -9.70 -21.49
C ILE A 68 -1.84 -8.91 -21.69
N TYR A 69 -1.56 -7.98 -20.78
CA TYR A 69 -0.40 -7.09 -20.85
C TYR A 69 0.46 -7.23 -19.59
N PRO A 70 1.28 -8.31 -19.48
CA PRO A 70 2.14 -8.49 -18.32
C PRO A 70 3.12 -7.31 -18.09
N GLN A 71 3.42 -6.58 -19.15
CA GLN A 71 4.31 -5.41 -19.08
C GLN A 71 3.78 -4.34 -18.11
N VAL A 72 2.47 -4.22 -17.94
CA VAL A 72 1.85 -3.27 -17.03
C VAL A 72 2.34 -3.52 -15.59
N GLN A 73 2.33 -4.77 -15.16
CA GLN A 73 2.82 -5.14 -13.84
C GLN A 73 4.31 -4.85 -13.69
N PHE A 74 5.09 -5.12 -14.72
CA PHE A 74 6.53 -4.87 -14.71
C PHE A 74 6.81 -3.38 -14.51
N TYR A 75 6.14 -2.50 -15.26
CA TYR A 75 6.32 -1.06 -15.12
C TYR A 75 5.82 -0.56 -13.77
N MET A 76 4.74 -1.11 -13.24
CA MET A 76 4.26 -0.79 -11.89
C MET A 76 5.29 -1.14 -10.83
N LYS A 77 5.93 -2.29 -10.94
CA LYS A 77 7.00 -2.70 -10.01
C LYS A 77 8.16 -1.73 -10.04
N ILE A 78 8.57 -1.29 -11.23
CA ILE A 78 9.65 -0.31 -11.38
C ILE A 78 9.26 1.01 -10.72
N LEU A 79 8.06 1.52 -11.01
CA LEU A 79 7.58 2.78 -10.44
C LEU A 79 7.53 2.71 -8.91
N CYS A 80 7.02 1.62 -8.37
CA CYS A 80 6.96 1.42 -6.93
C CYS A 80 8.35 1.36 -6.31
N PHE A 81 9.28 0.64 -6.95
CA PHE A 81 10.67 0.54 -6.49
C PHE A 81 11.34 1.91 -6.45
N LEU A 82 11.18 2.68 -7.52
CA LEU A 82 11.74 4.03 -7.59
C LEU A 82 11.12 4.95 -6.53
N TYR A 83 9.82 4.83 -6.31
CA TYR A 83 9.13 5.60 -5.27
C TYR A 83 9.63 5.23 -3.88
N LEU A 84 9.85 3.94 -3.62
CA LEU A 84 10.39 3.49 -2.34
C LEU A 84 11.82 3.99 -2.12
N LEU A 85 12.65 4.00 -3.17
CA LEU A 85 13.98 4.58 -3.08
C LEU A 85 13.91 6.07 -2.75
N TYR A 86 13.01 6.79 -3.39
CA TYR A 86 12.78 8.20 -3.13
C TYR A 86 12.35 8.45 -1.68
N LEU A 87 11.40 7.64 -1.19
CA LEU A 87 10.97 7.73 0.20
C LEU A 87 12.09 7.41 1.18
N GLY A 88 12.85 6.36 0.90
CA GLY A 88 13.99 5.98 1.72
C GLY A 88 15.03 7.10 1.79
N TRP A 89 15.32 7.70 0.65
CA TRP A 89 16.23 8.85 0.58
C TRP A 89 15.72 10.01 1.43
N LYS A 90 14.42 10.34 1.32
CA LYS A 90 13.80 11.39 2.13
C LYS A 90 13.86 11.08 3.61
N MET A 91 13.66 9.82 3.99
CA MET A 91 13.71 9.41 5.39
C MET A 91 15.11 9.57 5.98
N ILE A 92 16.15 9.21 5.23
CA ILE A 92 17.54 9.40 5.65
C ILE A 92 17.81 10.88 5.88
N GLY A 93 17.39 11.73 4.95
CA GLY A 93 17.48 13.17 5.11
C GLY A 93 16.73 13.69 6.32
N SER A 94 15.53 13.13 6.58
CA SER A 94 14.71 13.51 7.75
C SER A 94 15.36 13.15 9.07
N PHE A 95 16.05 12.01 9.16
CA PHE A 95 16.75 11.62 10.39
C PHE A 95 17.86 12.59 10.73
N SER A 96 18.57 13.11 9.74
CA SER A 96 19.64 14.08 9.96
C SER A 96 19.12 15.49 10.21
N MET A 97 17.89 15.81 9.77
CA MET A 97 17.27 17.13 9.89
C MET A 97 15.91 17.08 10.59
N ALA A 98 15.72 16.11 11.46
CA ALA A 98 14.42 15.78 12.05
C ALA A 98 13.70 16.96 12.69
N GLN A 99 14.44 17.90 13.26
CA GLN A 99 13.85 19.02 13.99
C GLN A 99 13.41 20.17 13.10
N LYS A 100 13.80 20.15 11.83
CA LYS A 100 13.42 21.18 10.86
C LYS A 100 12.34 20.72 9.90
N GLU A 101 11.88 19.53 10.09
CA GLU A 101 10.96 18.90 9.15
C GLU A 101 9.57 19.51 9.26
N THR A 102 9.08 20.02 8.15
CA THR A 102 7.75 20.60 8.05
C THR A 102 6.77 19.71 7.30
N GLY A 103 7.18 18.49 6.99
CA GLY A 103 6.35 17.55 6.28
C GLY A 103 5.07 17.21 7.04
N ARG A 104 4.14 16.62 6.34
CA ARG A 104 2.86 16.19 6.89
C ARG A 104 2.64 14.71 6.60
N PRO A 105 1.78 14.02 7.37
CA PRO A 105 1.38 12.66 7.01
C PRO A 105 0.60 12.67 5.69
N LEU A 106 0.58 11.52 5.02
CA LEU A 106 -0.22 11.37 3.82
C LEU A 106 -1.69 11.60 4.15
N LYS A 107 -2.36 12.32 3.27
CA LYS A 107 -3.81 12.49 3.35
C LYS A 107 -4.51 11.19 2.96
N PHE A 108 -5.77 11.10 3.35
CA PHE A 108 -6.62 9.96 3.05
C PHE A 108 -6.57 9.56 1.56
N TYR A 109 -6.78 10.52 0.66
CA TYR A 109 -6.81 10.23 -0.77
C TYR A 109 -5.42 9.88 -1.32
N GLU A 110 -4.37 10.46 -0.76
CA GLU A 110 -3.00 10.15 -1.17
C GLU A 110 -2.65 8.69 -0.84
N ALA A 111 -3.01 8.23 0.35
CA ALA A 111 -2.81 6.85 0.75
C ALA A 111 -3.63 5.88 -0.10
N SER A 112 -4.86 6.25 -0.42
CA SER A 112 -5.73 5.46 -1.30
C SER A 112 -5.14 5.33 -2.69
N LEU A 113 -4.67 6.45 -3.27
CA LEU A 113 -4.07 6.45 -4.61
C LEU A 113 -2.75 5.70 -4.66
N PHE A 114 -1.99 5.71 -3.57
CA PHE A 114 -0.73 4.97 -3.51
C PHE A 114 -0.92 3.47 -3.75
N GLN A 115 -2.07 2.92 -3.37
CA GLN A 115 -2.35 1.50 -3.56
C GLN A 115 -2.29 1.10 -5.05
N PHE A 116 -2.64 2.01 -5.95
CA PHE A 116 -2.67 1.74 -7.39
C PHE A 116 -1.28 1.59 -8.01
N ILE A 117 -0.23 2.06 -7.35
CA ILE A 117 1.15 1.85 -7.80
C ILE A 117 1.88 0.80 -6.95
N ASN A 118 1.26 0.34 -5.89
CA ASN A 118 1.87 -0.63 -4.97
C ASN A 118 1.65 -2.06 -5.49
N PRO A 119 2.71 -2.76 -5.95
CA PRO A 119 2.56 -4.11 -6.50
C PRO A 119 2.09 -5.13 -5.45
N LYS A 120 2.43 -4.93 -4.17
CA LYS A 120 1.94 -5.82 -3.11
C LYS A 120 0.43 -5.72 -2.97
N ALA A 121 -0.12 -4.49 -3.02
CA ALA A 121 -1.57 -4.27 -2.94
C ALA A 121 -2.28 -4.94 -4.12
N TRP A 122 -1.75 -4.82 -5.34
CA TRP A 122 -2.30 -5.51 -6.50
C TRP A 122 -2.21 -7.02 -6.39
N SER A 123 -1.11 -7.56 -5.87
CA SER A 123 -0.97 -9.00 -5.64
C SER A 123 -2.06 -9.52 -4.70
N ILE A 124 -2.37 -8.77 -3.65
CA ILE A 124 -3.43 -9.13 -2.70
C ILE A 124 -4.80 -9.03 -3.39
N ALA A 125 -5.05 -7.95 -4.12
CA ALA A 125 -6.35 -7.72 -4.76
C ALA A 125 -6.67 -8.76 -5.84
N VAL A 126 -5.68 -9.21 -6.60
CA VAL A 126 -5.86 -10.17 -7.69
C VAL A 126 -5.99 -11.60 -7.19
N THR A 127 -5.41 -11.91 -6.04
CA THR A 127 -5.51 -13.24 -5.44
C THR A 127 -6.87 -13.45 -4.78
#